data_2fdac2315cd3d9b84c6c43d3ec16f8fc
#
_entry.id   2fdac2315cd3d9b84c6c43d3ec16f8fc
#
_cell.length_a   1.000
_cell.length_b   1.000
_cell.length_c   1.000
_cell.angle_alpha   90.00
_cell.angle_beta   90.00
_cell.angle_gamma   90.00
#
_symmetry.space_group_name_H-M   'P 1'
#
loop_
_entity.id
_entity.type
_entity.pdbx_description
1 polymer ?
#
loop_
_entity_poly.entity_id
_entity_poly.type
_entity_poly.pdbx_seq_one_letter_code
_entity_poly.pdbx_strand_id
1 'polypeptide(L)'
;MRRSSTALLAGHPNGENALVKPIVANGLRGYGRLMTLNDRSSALALLQTRRSGKPRELVAPGPTAQELDQILTIAMRTPDHGKLSPWRFVIVGPGQRQQLADLIARALPEHDPDATSAHYAKALEFAHQAPLMIVVVSAPIRDHKIPVWEQELSCGAVAMNLLHGANALGYVGGWITGWAAYSERVRSAFCGPRERIAGFIFLGMPANPLEERPRPLLSEIARDWQPPEND
;
A
#
# COMPACT_ATOMS: atom_id res chain seq x y z
N MET A 1 -20.68 68.02 -15.57
CA MET A 1 -20.48 67.88 -14.11
C MET A 1 -20.09 66.45 -13.78
N ARG A 2 -18.80 66.26 -13.50
CA ARG A 2 -18.22 64.97 -13.10
C ARG A 2 -18.22 64.93 -11.58
N ARG A 3 -18.71 63.82 -10.99
CA ARG A 3 -18.47 63.50 -9.59
C ARG A 3 -17.69 62.23 -9.51
N SER A 4 -16.42 62.37 -9.14
CA SER A 4 -15.58 61.29 -8.66
C SER A 4 -16.11 60.78 -7.34
N SER A 5 -16.23 59.45 -7.21
CA SER A 5 -16.41 58.79 -5.91
C SER A 5 -15.17 57.91 -5.66
N THR A 6 -14.31 58.45 -4.81
CA THR A 6 -13.14 57.75 -4.27
C THR A 6 -13.64 56.89 -3.10
N ALA A 7 -13.65 55.59 -3.25
CA ALA A 7 -13.89 54.67 -2.15
C ALA A 7 -12.58 54.45 -1.39
N LEU A 8 -12.53 54.92 -0.16
CA LEU A 8 -11.49 54.60 0.82
C LEU A 8 -11.57 53.07 1.14
N LEU A 9 -10.49 52.38 0.85
CA LEU A 9 -10.22 51.07 1.42
C LEU A 9 -9.78 51.28 2.88
N ALA A 10 -10.65 50.97 3.82
CA ALA A 10 -10.33 50.86 5.23
C ALA A 10 -9.39 49.66 5.44
N GLY A 11 -8.15 49.88 5.79
CA GLY A 11 -7.22 48.87 6.21
C GLY A 11 -7.67 48.26 7.52
N HIS A 12 -7.77 46.93 7.57
CA HIS A 12 -7.85 46.19 8.82
C HIS A 12 -6.46 46.24 9.51
N PRO A 13 -6.38 46.69 10.76
CA PRO A 13 -5.20 46.55 11.58
C PRO A 13 -5.26 45.16 12.23
N ASN A 14 -4.57 44.25 11.71
CA ASN A 14 -3.99 43.09 12.37
C ASN A 14 -3.43 42.16 11.30
N GLY A 15 -2.27 42.56 10.78
CA GLY A 15 -1.42 41.68 9.96
C GLY A 15 -0.72 40.68 10.85
N GLU A 16 -1.46 39.74 11.42
CA GLU A 16 -0.88 38.47 11.81
C GLU A 16 -0.88 37.59 10.55
N ASN A 17 0.25 37.59 9.85
CA ASN A 17 0.64 36.48 9.03
C ASN A 17 0.44 35.23 9.89
N ALA A 18 -0.58 34.44 9.57
CA ALA A 18 -0.69 33.09 10.07
C ALA A 18 0.50 32.32 9.49
N LEU A 19 1.67 32.54 10.09
CA LEU A 19 2.83 31.69 9.94
C LEU A 19 2.34 30.28 10.23
N VAL A 20 2.25 29.48 9.17
CA VAL A 20 2.15 28.02 9.29
C VAL A 20 3.21 27.68 10.34
N LYS A 21 2.75 27.28 11.53
CA LYS A 21 3.68 26.89 12.60
C LYS A 21 4.64 25.89 12.00
N PRO A 22 5.97 26.09 12.12
CA PRO A 22 6.93 25.13 11.59
C PRO A 22 6.51 23.77 12.09
N ILE A 23 6.51 22.77 11.22
CA ILE A 23 6.28 21.38 11.61
C ILE A 23 7.41 21.03 12.57
N VAL A 24 7.19 21.33 13.85
CA VAL A 24 8.17 21.08 14.89
C VAL A 24 8.33 19.58 14.94
N ALA A 25 9.55 19.14 14.67
CA ALA A 25 10.00 17.77 14.88
C ALA A 25 9.84 17.41 16.37
N ASN A 26 8.62 17.12 16.80
CA ASN A 26 8.40 16.33 18.00
C ASN A 26 8.81 14.90 17.66
N GLY A 27 10.13 14.68 17.70
CA GLY A 27 10.66 13.35 17.79
C GLY A 27 9.89 12.62 18.88
N LEU A 28 9.55 11.37 18.61
CA LEU A 28 8.89 10.43 19.52
C LEU A 28 9.73 10.20 20.82
N ARG A 29 10.04 11.27 21.56
CA ARG A 29 10.57 11.24 22.92
C ARG A 29 9.38 11.40 23.85
N GLY A 30 8.78 10.28 24.25
CA GLY A 30 7.73 10.33 25.25
C GLY A 30 6.82 9.13 25.33
N TYR A 31 7.11 8.03 24.68
CA TYR A 31 6.32 6.80 24.84
C TYR A 31 7.09 5.76 25.64
N GLY A 32 7.15 5.96 26.96
CA GLY A 32 7.45 4.91 27.94
C GLY A 32 6.31 3.88 28.07
N ARG A 33 5.30 3.92 27.21
CA ARG A 33 4.22 2.95 27.10
C ARG A 33 4.53 2.06 25.90
N LEU A 34 4.57 0.74 26.12
CA LEU A 34 4.66 -0.23 25.03
C LEU A 34 3.57 0.12 23.99
N MET A 35 4.01 0.59 22.81
CA MET A 35 3.09 0.98 21.75
C MET A 35 2.45 -0.28 21.18
N THR A 36 1.13 -0.38 21.27
CA THR A 36 0.38 -1.47 20.64
C THR A 36 0.38 -1.25 19.12
N LEU A 37 1.05 -2.13 18.38
CA LEU A 37 1.02 -2.07 16.91
C LEU A 37 -0.36 -2.46 16.38
N ASN A 38 -0.77 -1.83 15.29
CA ASN A 38 -2.11 -1.96 14.71
C ASN A 38 -3.23 -1.64 15.71
N ASP A 39 -3.04 -0.58 16.52
CA ASP A 39 -4.02 -0.12 17.50
C ASP A 39 -5.28 0.41 16.80
N ARG A 40 -6.40 -0.25 17.04
CA ARG A 40 -7.72 0.06 16.43
C ARG A 40 -8.59 0.98 17.28
N SER A 41 -8.07 1.55 18.34
CA SER A 41 -8.84 2.42 19.24
C SER A 41 -9.37 3.68 18.55
N SER A 42 -8.70 4.13 17.50
CA SER A 42 -9.15 5.20 16.61
C SER A 42 -8.49 5.07 15.23
N ALA A 43 -9.04 5.76 14.22
CA ALA A 43 -8.41 5.83 12.91
C ALA A 43 -6.99 6.40 12.98
N LEU A 44 -6.78 7.44 13.80
CA LEU A 44 -5.46 8.04 13.99
C LEU A 44 -4.47 7.06 14.64
N ALA A 45 -4.89 6.36 15.71
CA ALA A 45 -4.07 5.36 16.37
C ALA A 45 -3.65 4.26 15.40
N LEU A 46 -4.59 3.74 14.59
CA LEU A 46 -4.31 2.73 13.59
C LEU A 46 -3.26 3.20 12.58
N LEU A 47 -3.44 4.39 12.01
CA LEU A 47 -2.53 4.93 11.01
C LEU A 47 -1.13 5.20 11.57
N GLN A 48 -1.02 5.63 12.82
CA GLN A 48 0.26 5.88 13.51
C GLN A 48 0.99 4.58 13.90
N THR A 49 0.25 3.50 14.16
CA THR A 49 0.81 2.25 14.69
C THR A 49 0.78 1.09 13.68
N ARG A 50 0.30 1.35 12.47
CA ARG A 50 0.17 0.33 11.43
C ARG A 50 1.50 -0.36 11.12
N ARG A 51 1.47 -1.69 11.20
CA ARG A 51 2.62 -2.54 10.94
C ARG A 51 2.24 -3.76 10.11
N SER A 52 3.02 -4.07 9.08
CA SER A 52 2.86 -5.32 8.30
C SER A 52 3.45 -6.51 9.07
N GLY A 53 2.87 -7.68 8.86
CA GLY A 53 3.45 -8.96 9.23
C GLY A 53 4.27 -9.57 8.10
N LYS A 54 5.13 -10.53 8.42
CA LYS A 54 5.79 -11.38 7.43
C LYS A 54 4.81 -12.46 7.01
N PRO A 55 4.54 -12.65 5.71
CA PRO A 55 3.53 -13.62 5.25
C PRO A 55 3.67 -15.03 5.84
N ARG A 56 4.90 -15.53 6.00
CA ARG A 56 5.19 -16.84 6.59
C ARG A 56 4.83 -16.95 8.08
N GLU A 57 4.62 -15.83 8.77
CA GLU A 57 4.25 -15.74 10.19
C GLU A 57 2.76 -15.41 10.36
N LEU A 58 2.00 -15.38 9.26
CA LEU A 58 0.55 -15.17 9.31
C LEU A 58 -0.18 -16.50 9.31
N VAL A 59 -1.05 -16.70 10.30
CA VAL A 59 -1.79 -17.92 10.55
C VAL A 59 -3.31 -17.67 10.50
N ALA A 60 -4.08 -18.74 10.54
CA ALA A 60 -5.55 -18.68 10.64
C ALA A 60 -6.00 -17.97 11.96
N PRO A 61 -7.20 -17.36 11.97
CA PRO A 61 -8.11 -17.27 10.84
C PRO A 61 -7.71 -16.21 9.82
N GLY A 62 -8.11 -16.42 8.57
CA GLY A 62 -8.16 -15.39 7.56
C GLY A 62 -9.51 -14.67 7.57
N PRO A 63 -9.66 -13.57 6.79
CA PRO A 63 -10.94 -12.89 6.60
C PRO A 63 -12.01 -13.85 6.07
N THR A 64 -13.22 -13.74 6.61
CA THR A 64 -14.42 -14.34 6.03
C THR A 64 -14.73 -13.73 4.66
N ALA A 65 -15.61 -14.34 3.89
CA ALA A 65 -16.03 -13.79 2.59
C ALA A 65 -16.60 -12.37 2.74
N GLN A 66 -17.44 -12.14 3.75
CA GLN A 66 -18.02 -10.82 4.01
C GLN A 66 -16.95 -9.78 4.41
N GLU A 67 -15.99 -10.15 5.23
CA GLU A 67 -14.88 -9.26 5.62
C GLU A 67 -13.95 -8.99 4.44
N LEU A 68 -13.72 -9.98 3.58
CA LEU A 68 -12.95 -9.79 2.35
C LEU A 68 -13.65 -8.76 1.44
N ASP A 69 -14.96 -8.86 1.25
CA ASP A 69 -15.74 -7.88 0.48
C ASP A 69 -15.63 -6.47 1.08
N GLN A 70 -15.67 -6.35 2.40
CA GLN A 70 -15.44 -5.08 3.08
C GLN A 70 -14.03 -4.53 2.85
N ILE A 71 -13.01 -5.38 2.98
CA ILE A 71 -11.60 -5.01 2.74
C ILE A 71 -11.42 -4.51 1.30
N LEU A 72 -11.95 -5.22 0.31
CA LEU A 72 -11.85 -4.82 -1.09
C LEU A 72 -12.65 -3.54 -1.37
N THR A 73 -13.82 -3.37 -0.76
CA THR A 73 -14.61 -2.14 -0.86
C THR A 73 -13.85 -0.94 -0.29
N ILE A 74 -13.19 -1.10 0.86
CA ILE A 74 -12.32 -0.07 1.43
C ILE A 74 -11.13 0.22 0.50
N ALA A 75 -10.51 -0.82 -0.06
CA ALA A 75 -9.40 -0.67 -0.98
C ALA A 75 -9.76 0.21 -2.19
N MET A 76 -10.95 0.01 -2.76
CA MET A 76 -11.44 0.78 -3.91
C MET A 76 -11.75 2.27 -3.60
N ARG A 77 -11.73 2.69 -2.31
CA ARG A 77 -11.85 4.11 -1.93
C ARG A 77 -10.54 4.87 -2.07
N THR A 78 -9.85 4.62 -3.13
CA THR A 78 -8.57 5.22 -3.50
C THR A 78 -8.80 6.31 -4.55
N PRO A 79 -8.05 7.43 -4.51
CA PRO A 79 -8.07 8.41 -5.58
C PRO A 79 -7.74 7.76 -6.93
N ASP A 80 -8.60 8.02 -7.91
CA ASP A 80 -8.51 7.49 -9.27
C ASP A 80 -8.88 8.58 -10.26
N HIS A 81 -7.88 9.18 -10.89
CA HIS A 81 -8.08 10.24 -11.85
C HIS A 81 -8.81 9.70 -13.08
N GLY A 82 -9.97 10.27 -13.35
CA GLY A 82 -10.82 9.87 -14.49
C GLY A 82 -11.65 8.61 -14.24
N LYS A 83 -11.63 8.02 -13.06
CA LYS A 83 -12.41 6.81 -12.70
C LYS A 83 -12.09 5.63 -13.63
N LEU A 84 -10.80 5.39 -13.86
CA LEU A 84 -10.30 4.38 -14.79
C LEU A 84 -10.24 2.99 -14.18
N SER A 85 -10.23 2.90 -12.85
CA SER A 85 -10.04 1.65 -12.09
C SER A 85 -8.82 0.85 -12.61
N PRO A 86 -7.61 1.46 -12.62
CA PRO A 86 -6.45 0.89 -13.29
C PRO A 86 -5.80 -0.25 -12.47
N TRP A 87 -6.64 -1.03 -11.80
CA TRP A 87 -6.23 -2.12 -10.91
C TRP A 87 -7.31 -3.19 -10.83
N ARG A 88 -6.89 -4.42 -10.54
CA ARG A 88 -7.77 -5.57 -10.29
C ARG A 88 -7.25 -6.37 -9.11
N PHE A 89 -8.14 -7.11 -8.47
CA PHE A 89 -7.81 -8.07 -7.43
C PHE A 89 -8.06 -9.48 -7.93
N VAL A 90 -7.09 -10.37 -7.74
CA VAL A 90 -7.26 -11.80 -7.99
C VAL A 90 -7.07 -12.54 -6.68
N ILE A 91 -8.12 -13.20 -6.24
CA ILE A 91 -8.13 -13.94 -4.97
C ILE A 91 -7.59 -15.35 -5.21
N VAL A 92 -6.57 -15.74 -4.44
CA VAL A 92 -6.04 -17.10 -4.47
C VAL A 92 -6.47 -17.80 -3.18
N GLY A 93 -7.54 -18.56 -3.28
CA GLY A 93 -8.11 -19.32 -2.16
C GLY A 93 -7.31 -20.58 -1.80
N PRO A 94 -7.64 -21.23 -0.68
CA PRO A 94 -6.92 -22.42 -0.23
C PRO A 94 -6.86 -23.54 -1.28
N GLY A 95 -7.95 -23.77 -2.03
CA GLY A 95 -8.03 -24.81 -3.05
C GLY A 95 -7.15 -24.58 -4.29
N GLN A 96 -6.61 -23.37 -4.48
CA GLN A 96 -5.77 -22.99 -5.63
C GLN A 96 -4.28 -22.89 -5.28
N ARG A 97 -3.93 -23.05 -3.99
CA ARG A 97 -2.55 -22.86 -3.52
C ARG A 97 -1.57 -23.84 -4.13
N GLN A 98 -1.97 -25.09 -4.31
CA GLN A 98 -1.11 -26.09 -4.95
C GLN A 98 -0.85 -25.76 -6.42
N GLN A 99 -1.88 -25.35 -7.17
CA GLN A 99 -1.69 -24.94 -8.57
C GLN A 99 -0.77 -23.70 -8.68
N LEU A 100 -0.87 -22.77 -7.74
CA LEU A 100 0.05 -21.63 -7.67
C LEU A 100 1.48 -22.09 -7.34
N ALA A 101 1.65 -23.01 -6.39
CA ALA A 101 2.95 -23.58 -6.05
C ALA A 101 3.60 -24.24 -7.27
N ASP A 102 2.83 -25.05 -8.01
CA ASP A 102 3.29 -25.70 -9.24
C ASP A 102 3.67 -24.69 -10.34
N LEU A 103 2.89 -23.62 -10.48
CA LEU A 103 3.17 -22.53 -11.42
C LEU A 103 4.51 -21.85 -11.08
N ILE A 104 4.71 -21.50 -9.81
CA ILE A 104 5.93 -20.84 -9.34
C ILE A 104 7.13 -21.78 -9.49
N ALA A 105 6.97 -23.07 -9.15
CA ALA A 105 8.03 -24.07 -9.33
C ALA A 105 8.45 -24.21 -10.81
N ARG A 106 7.49 -24.20 -11.74
CA ARG A 106 7.78 -24.23 -13.19
C ARG A 106 8.42 -22.94 -13.70
N ALA A 107 8.18 -21.80 -13.03
CA ALA A 107 8.77 -20.53 -13.41
C ALA A 107 10.20 -20.35 -12.87
N LEU A 108 10.56 -21.07 -11.81
CA LEU A 108 11.82 -20.88 -11.10
C LEU A 108 13.06 -21.07 -11.97
N PRO A 109 13.19 -22.10 -12.84
CA PRO A 109 14.37 -22.27 -13.71
C PRO A 109 14.56 -21.15 -14.73
N GLU A 110 13.49 -20.44 -15.10
CA GLU A 110 13.56 -19.28 -15.99
C GLU A 110 14.17 -18.06 -15.29
N HIS A 111 14.00 -17.99 -13.97
CA HIS A 111 14.55 -16.93 -13.13
C HIS A 111 15.96 -17.27 -12.60
N ASP A 112 16.16 -18.51 -12.18
CA ASP A 112 17.40 -19.03 -11.60
C ASP A 112 17.69 -20.41 -12.20
N PRO A 113 18.49 -20.49 -13.28
CA PRO A 113 18.85 -21.78 -13.91
C PRO A 113 19.60 -22.73 -12.99
N ASP A 114 20.28 -22.20 -11.97
CA ASP A 114 21.04 -22.95 -10.97
C ASP A 114 20.26 -23.22 -9.69
N ALA A 115 18.91 -23.12 -9.76
CA ALA A 115 18.02 -23.29 -8.62
C ALA A 115 18.20 -24.65 -7.96
N THR A 116 18.48 -24.63 -6.67
CA THR A 116 18.66 -25.84 -5.84
C THR A 116 17.32 -26.31 -5.27
N SER A 117 17.30 -27.52 -4.70
CA SER A 117 16.12 -28.05 -4.00
C SER A 117 15.62 -27.10 -2.90
N ALA A 118 16.52 -26.36 -2.23
CA ALA A 118 16.13 -25.34 -1.24
C ALA A 118 15.39 -24.14 -1.87
N HIS A 119 15.74 -23.74 -3.09
CA HIS A 119 15.03 -22.69 -3.82
C HIS A 119 13.63 -23.15 -4.23
N TYR A 120 13.48 -24.40 -4.67
CA TYR A 120 12.16 -25.00 -4.95
C TYR A 120 11.31 -25.10 -3.69
N ALA A 121 11.85 -25.52 -2.56
CA ALA A 121 11.11 -25.58 -1.29
C ALA A 121 10.57 -24.20 -0.89
N LYS A 122 11.38 -23.13 -1.00
CA LYS A 122 10.94 -21.75 -0.76
C LYS A 122 9.87 -21.28 -1.74
N ALA A 123 9.97 -21.67 -3.01
CA ALA A 123 8.97 -21.35 -4.03
C ALA A 123 7.62 -21.99 -3.71
N LEU A 124 7.61 -23.26 -3.26
CA LEU A 124 6.42 -23.95 -2.80
C LEU A 124 5.85 -23.34 -1.53
N GLU A 125 6.71 -23.07 -0.54
CA GLU A 125 6.31 -22.40 0.71
C GLU A 125 5.62 -21.06 0.44
N PHE A 126 6.11 -20.26 -0.51
CA PHE A 126 5.53 -18.97 -0.85
C PHE A 126 4.04 -19.05 -1.17
N ALA A 127 3.62 -20.04 -1.94
CA ALA A 127 2.23 -20.21 -2.32
C ALA A 127 1.31 -20.59 -1.14
N HIS A 128 1.86 -21.20 -0.09
CA HIS A 128 1.12 -21.69 1.06
C HIS A 128 1.17 -20.76 2.28
N GLN A 129 1.85 -19.61 2.17
CA GLN A 129 1.89 -18.62 3.24
C GLN A 129 0.50 -18.00 3.48
N ALA A 130 0.21 -17.72 4.74
CA ALA A 130 -1.01 -17.08 5.22
C ALA A 130 -2.34 -17.75 4.78
N PRO A 131 -3.43 -17.51 5.50
CA PRO A 131 -4.75 -18.06 5.13
C PRO A 131 -5.32 -17.50 3.83
N LEU A 132 -5.06 -16.23 3.52
CA LEU A 132 -5.56 -15.55 2.32
C LEU A 132 -4.43 -14.87 1.54
N MET A 133 -4.47 -15.01 0.22
CA MET A 133 -3.61 -14.27 -0.71
C MET A 133 -4.47 -13.53 -1.72
N ILE A 134 -4.11 -12.28 -1.98
CA ILE A 134 -4.71 -11.43 -3.00
C ILE A 134 -3.58 -10.94 -3.91
N VAL A 135 -3.69 -11.20 -5.20
CA VAL A 135 -2.80 -10.62 -6.20
C VAL A 135 -3.39 -9.29 -6.63
N VAL A 136 -2.66 -8.20 -6.38
CA VAL A 136 -3.02 -6.87 -6.88
C VAL A 136 -2.37 -6.71 -8.25
N VAL A 137 -3.21 -6.47 -9.25
CA VAL A 137 -2.78 -6.29 -10.64
C VAL A 137 -2.88 -4.82 -11.00
N SER A 138 -1.80 -4.25 -11.48
CA SER A 138 -1.77 -2.93 -12.14
C SER A 138 -2.19 -3.10 -13.59
N ALA A 139 -3.31 -2.47 -13.95
CA ALA A 139 -3.98 -2.59 -15.24
C ALA A 139 -4.19 -1.21 -15.92
N PRO A 140 -3.13 -0.44 -16.17
CA PRO A 140 -3.25 0.92 -16.69
C PRO A 140 -3.73 0.92 -18.15
N ILE A 141 -4.63 1.86 -18.48
CA ILE A 141 -5.06 2.16 -19.84
C ILE A 141 -4.01 3.08 -20.48
N ARG A 142 -3.12 2.50 -21.29
CA ARG A 142 -1.94 3.20 -21.82
C ARG A 142 -2.28 4.26 -22.86
N ASP A 143 -3.32 4.02 -23.67
CA ASP A 143 -3.73 4.92 -24.75
C ASP A 143 -4.81 5.91 -24.27
N HIS A 144 -4.64 6.43 -23.03
CA HIS A 144 -5.55 7.38 -22.41
C HIS A 144 -4.83 8.71 -22.11
N LYS A 145 -5.60 9.82 -22.09
CA LYS A 145 -5.06 11.16 -21.78
C LYS A 145 -4.45 11.28 -20.36
N ILE A 146 -4.91 10.43 -19.45
CA ILE A 146 -4.34 10.39 -18.08
C ILE A 146 -3.08 9.53 -18.12
N PRO A 147 -1.92 10.07 -17.68
CA PRO A 147 -0.65 9.37 -17.74
C PRO A 147 -0.66 8.02 -17.00
N VAL A 148 0.04 7.04 -17.55
CA VAL A 148 0.22 5.71 -16.93
C VAL A 148 0.78 5.84 -15.51
N TRP A 149 1.69 6.78 -15.29
CA TRP A 149 2.28 7.04 -13.98
C TRP A 149 1.23 7.33 -12.90
N GLU A 150 0.24 8.18 -13.18
CA GLU A 150 -0.83 8.48 -12.22
C GLU A 150 -1.69 7.25 -11.92
N GLN A 151 -1.93 6.43 -12.93
CA GLN A 151 -2.69 5.18 -12.81
C GLN A 151 -1.93 4.14 -11.98
N GLU A 152 -0.61 4.02 -12.14
CA GLU A 152 0.24 3.15 -11.33
C GLU A 152 0.33 3.62 -9.87
N LEU A 153 0.37 4.94 -9.61
CA LEU A 153 0.27 5.49 -8.25
C LEU A 153 -1.06 5.14 -7.60
N SER A 154 -2.18 5.22 -8.34
CA SER A 154 -3.49 4.78 -7.84
C SER A 154 -3.50 3.30 -7.48
N CYS A 155 -2.84 2.45 -8.27
CA CYS A 155 -2.68 1.03 -7.96
C CYS A 155 -1.88 0.80 -6.67
N GLY A 156 -0.81 1.56 -6.43
CA GLY A 156 -0.07 1.51 -5.16
C GLY A 156 -0.93 1.95 -3.97
N ALA A 157 -1.75 2.99 -4.16
CA ALA A 157 -2.65 3.48 -3.13
C ALA A 157 -3.78 2.48 -2.81
N VAL A 158 -4.34 1.79 -3.81
CA VAL A 158 -5.34 0.73 -3.57
C VAL A 158 -4.76 -0.44 -2.78
N ALA A 159 -3.52 -0.84 -3.04
CA ALA A 159 -2.84 -1.88 -2.28
C ALA A 159 -2.64 -1.47 -0.81
N MET A 160 -2.31 -0.19 -0.56
CA MET A 160 -2.17 0.32 0.80
C MET A 160 -3.52 0.41 1.52
N ASN A 161 -4.60 0.87 0.84
CA ASN A 161 -5.94 0.90 1.41
C ASN A 161 -6.46 -0.51 1.74
N LEU A 162 -6.11 -1.52 0.94
CA LEU A 162 -6.41 -2.92 1.23
C LEU A 162 -5.80 -3.34 2.58
N LEU A 163 -4.52 -2.99 2.81
CA LEU A 163 -3.87 -3.26 4.10
C LEU A 163 -4.53 -2.49 5.25
N HIS A 164 -4.94 -1.24 5.05
CA HIS A 164 -5.67 -0.46 6.05
C HIS A 164 -7.00 -1.10 6.38
N GLY A 165 -7.77 -1.54 5.37
CA GLY A 165 -9.03 -2.26 5.56
C GLY A 165 -8.85 -3.54 6.38
N ALA A 166 -7.83 -4.34 6.03
CA ALA A 166 -7.50 -5.55 6.78
C ALA A 166 -7.13 -5.23 8.24
N ASN A 167 -6.27 -4.23 8.47
CA ASN A 167 -5.88 -3.84 9.84
C ASN A 167 -7.08 -3.31 10.64
N ALA A 168 -7.98 -2.53 10.03
CA ALA A 168 -9.19 -2.02 10.69
C ALA A 168 -10.11 -3.15 11.16
N LEU A 169 -10.18 -4.26 10.42
CA LEU A 169 -10.92 -5.46 10.79
C LEU A 169 -10.15 -6.39 11.75
N GLY A 170 -8.87 -6.08 12.06
CA GLY A 170 -8.07 -6.83 13.03
C GLY A 170 -7.13 -7.85 12.42
N TYR A 171 -7.06 -7.93 11.11
CA TYR A 171 -6.11 -8.78 10.41
C TYR A 171 -4.77 -8.07 10.23
N VAL A 172 -3.72 -8.84 10.04
CA VAL A 172 -2.40 -8.34 9.66
C VAL A 172 -2.13 -8.71 8.23
N GLY A 173 -1.56 -7.76 7.47
CA GLY A 173 -1.21 -7.99 6.09
C GLY A 173 0.28 -7.81 5.81
N GLY A 174 0.77 -8.55 4.81
CA GLY A 174 2.09 -8.35 4.21
C GLY A 174 1.96 -8.13 2.71
N TRP A 175 2.56 -7.08 2.19
CA TRP A 175 2.67 -6.80 0.75
C TRP A 175 4.09 -7.10 0.31
N ILE A 176 4.22 -8.08 -0.57
CA ILE A 176 5.52 -8.49 -1.12
C ILE A 176 5.44 -8.63 -2.64
N THR A 177 6.58 -8.53 -3.30
CA THR A 177 6.73 -8.76 -4.73
C THR A 177 7.65 -9.98 -4.97
N GLY A 178 8.93 -9.86 -4.74
CA GLY A 178 9.91 -10.89 -5.05
C GLY A 178 10.01 -11.17 -6.57
N TRP A 179 10.83 -12.12 -6.94
CA TRP A 179 11.05 -12.51 -8.33
C TRP A 179 9.77 -12.99 -9.04
N ALA A 180 8.88 -13.65 -8.30
CA ALA A 180 7.64 -14.20 -8.85
C ALA A 180 6.72 -13.12 -9.44
N ALA A 181 6.71 -11.90 -8.88
CA ALA A 181 5.94 -10.78 -9.44
C ALA A 181 6.46 -10.29 -10.81
N TYR A 182 7.72 -10.56 -11.10
CA TYR A 182 8.41 -10.14 -12.33
C TYR A 182 8.60 -11.28 -13.33
N SER A 183 8.31 -12.54 -12.94
CA SER A 183 8.34 -13.67 -13.85
C SER A 183 7.22 -13.57 -14.88
N GLU A 184 7.56 -13.67 -16.16
CA GLU A 184 6.58 -13.61 -17.24
C GLU A 184 5.58 -14.77 -17.16
N ARG A 185 6.04 -15.96 -16.80
CA ARG A 185 5.19 -17.13 -16.62
C ARG A 185 4.17 -16.92 -15.49
N VAL A 186 4.60 -16.37 -14.36
CA VAL A 186 3.68 -16.09 -13.24
C VAL A 186 2.78 -14.91 -13.59
N ARG A 187 3.32 -13.84 -14.20
CA ARG A 187 2.56 -12.67 -14.61
C ARG A 187 1.41 -13.05 -15.54
N SER A 188 1.66 -13.86 -16.56
CA SER A 188 0.66 -14.23 -17.57
C SER A 188 -0.50 -15.05 -17.02
N ALA A 189 -0.35 -15.67 -15.85
CA ALA A 189 -1.44 -16.38 -15.16
C ALA A 189 -2.45 -15.43 -14.47
N PHE A 190 -2.05 -14.19 -14.19
CA PHE A 190 -2.87 -13.21 -13.48
C PHE A 190 -3.20 -11.95 -14.30
N CYS A 191 -2.37 -11.65 -15.29
CA CYS A 191 -2.30 -10.38 -15.98
C CYS A 191 -2.53 -10.52 -17.48
N GLY A 192 -3.21 -9.53 -18.07
CA GLY A 192 -3.22 -9.34 -19.51
C GLY A 192 -1.86 -8.86 -20.05
N PRO A 193 -1.71 -8.73 -21.38
CA PRO A 193 -0.42 -8.45 -22.02
C PRO A 193 0.28 -7.16 -21.56
N ARG A 194 -0.48 -6.17 -21.12
CA ARG A 194 0.03 -4.84 -20.71
C ARG A 194 -0.10 -4.58 -19.22
N GLU A 195 -0.51 -5.58 -18.46
CA GLU A 195 -0.69 -5.51 -17.02
C GLU A 195 0.52 -6.06 -16.27
N ARG A 196 0.63 -5.72 -14.99
CA ARG A 196 1.71 -6.18 -14.11
C ARG A 196 1.16 -6.61 -12.76
N ILE A 197 1.83 -7.55 -12.12
CA ILE A 197 1.60 -7.82 -10.71
C ILE A 197 2.18 -6.66 -9.90
N ALA A 198 1.34 -5.88 -9.24
CA ALA A 198 1.75 -4.82 -8.32
C ALA A 198 2.22 -5.40 -6.98
N GLY A 199 1.76 -6.58 -6.65
CA GLY A 199 2.22 -7.35 -5.50
C GLY A 199 1.25 -8.44 -5.08
N PHE A 200 1.76 -9.29 -4.20
CA PHE A 200 1.01 -10.31 -3.49
C PHE A 200 0.72 -9.81 -2.09
N ILE A 201 -0.53 -9.71 -1.72
CA ILE A 201 -0.96 -9.32 -0.38
C ILE A 201 -1.46 -10.57 0.34
N PHE A 202 -0.83 -10.86 1.46
CA PHE A 202 -1.16 -11.96 2.34
C PHE A 202 -1.85 -11.43 3.57
N LEU A 203 -2.96 -12.05 3.97
CA LEU A 203 -3.73 -11.65 5.15
C LEU A 203 -3.94 -12.83 6.09
N GLY A 204 -3.87 -12.55 7.39
CA GLY A 204 -4.09 -13.52 8.46
C GLY A 204 -3.89 -12.89 9.83
N MET A 205 -3.81 -13.73 10.85
CA MET A 205 -3.44 -13.34 12.20
C MET A 205 -1.94 -13.51 12.41
N PRO A 206 -1.27 -12.64 13.17
CA PRO A 206 0.16 -12.81 13.46
C PRO A 206 0.37 -13.96 14.46
N ALA A 207 1.24 -14.92 14.11
CA ALA A 207 1.62 -16.01 15.01
C ALA A 207 2.50 -15.53 16.17
N ASN A 208 3.23 -14.43 15.93
CA ASN A 208 4.15 -13.82 16.91
C ASN A 208 3.84 -12.32 17.05
N PRO A 209 4.21 -11.69 18.15
CA PRO A 209 4.13 -10.23 18.30
C PRO A 209 4.84 -9.53 17.14
N LEU A 210 4.20 -8.49 16.63
CA LEU A 210 4.81 -7.67 15.57
C LEU A 210 5.94 -6.83 16.15
N GLU A 211 6.98 -6.65 15.36
CA GLU A 211 8.12 -5.80 15.70
C GLU A 211 8.04 -4.48 14.92
N GLU A 212 8.28 -3.36 15.61
CA GLU A 212 8.41 -2.07 14.93
C GLU A 212 9.71 -2.03 14.10
N ARG A 213 9.74 -1.15 13.12
CA ARG A 213 10.93 -0.90 12.28
C ARG A 213 11.30 0.58 12.33
N PRO A 214 12.57 0.93 12.11
CA PRO A 214 12.98 2.31 11.96
C PRO A 214 12.17 3.04 10.90
N ARG A 215 11.84 4.28 11.19
CA ARG A 215 11.19 5.21 10.24
C ARG A 215 12.14 6.38 10.01
N PRO A 216 12.14 6.98 8.83
CA PRO A 216 12.90 8.20 8.61
C PRO A 216 12.41 9.32 9.52
N LEU A 217 13.27 10.23 9.86
CA LEU A 217 12.87 11.45 10.56
C LEU A 217 12.08 12.35 9.60
N LEU A 218 11.07 13.03 10.11
CA LEU A 218 10.27 13.94 9.29
C LEU A 218 11.14 15.02 8.62
N SER A 219 12.16 15.51 9.32
CA SER A 219 13.12 16.49 8.82
C SER A 219 14.00 16.01 7.65
N GLU A 220 14.08 14.68 7.44
CA GLU A 220 14.84 14.11 6.31
C GLU A 220 14.02 14.03 5.02
N ILE A 221 12.69 14.04 5.14
CA ILE A 221 11.79 13.79 4.01
C ILE A 221 10.78 14.91 3.75
N ALA A 222 10.65 15.87 4.67
CA ALA A 222 9.77 17.02 4.53
C ALA A 222 10.57 18.32 4.66
N ARG A 223 10.34 19.25 3.74
CA ARG A 223 10.92 20.58 3.77
C ARG A 223 9.90 21.61 3.27
N ASP A 224 10.03 22.84 3.71
CA ASP A 224 9.29 23.95 3.12
C ASP A 224 9.76 24.19 1.69
N TRP A 225 8.81 24.49 0.80
CA TRP A 225 9.14 24.89 -0.55
C TRP A 225 9.82 26.27 -0.52
N GLN A 226 10.93 26.37 -1.23
CA GLN A 226 11.62 27.65 -1.47
C GLN A 226 11.44 28.00 -2.95
N PRO A 227 10.98 29.23 -3.26
CA PRO A 227 10.94 29.67 -4.64
C PRO A 227 12.37 29.73 -5.22
N PRO A 228 12.56 29.50 -6.53
CA PRO A 228 13.84 29.73 -7.16
C PRO A 228 14.24 31.21 -6.99
N GLU A 229 15.54 31.45 -6.76
CA GLU A 229 16.06 32.83 -6.84
C GLU A 229 15.79 33.32 -8.26
N ASN A 230 15.17 34.51 -8.38
CA ASN A 230 14.96 35.12 -9.69
C ASN A 230 16.33 35.48 -10.26
N ASP A 231 16.73 34.85 -11.38
CA ASP A 231 17.88 35.29 -12.19
C ASP A 231 17.63 36.66 -12.84
#